data_626fe507118c3bfcef9283f9953306f2
#
_entry.id   626fe507118c3bfcef9283f9953306f2
#
_cell.length_a   1.000
_cell.length_b   1.000
_cell.length_c   1.000
_cell.angle_alpha   90.00
_cell.angle_beta   90.00
_cell.angle_gamma   90.00
#
_symmetry.space_group_name_H-M   'P 1'
#
loop_
_entity.id
_entity.type
_entity.pdbx_description
1 polymer ?
#
loop_
_entity_poly.entity_id
_entity_poly.type
_entity_poly.pdbx_seq_one_letter_code
_entity_poly.pdbx_strand_id
1 'polypeptide(L)'
;MVAKGELSPQALPMNRLFPAFVAVFFAAFTLIIQSSVQADTFGTSGNEFTIDFVNIGNAGNAADTTSYGAVPYEYRASTYEISQDAITKAMASGMANVTAGAFTGNQPAADISWYEAAAFVNFLNTSTGNTAAYDLTFSSGSWSMALWSSEQAWTAGGTNLYRNKDAFYFLPSENEWYKAAYYKGGGTNAGYWLYPTASSSAPTAVASGTNAGSAVYDAVASVALVNSAGGLSPYGTMGQGGNVWEWNESAFDGSNSLASEGRTIRGGDWGNTENLLRSSFRLDWVATDEYPINGFRVASVPEPSTYALLLMTGAGVLWMTRKRR
;
A
#
# COMPACT_ATOMS: atom_id res chain seq x y z
N MET A 1 32.78 100.53 17.25
CA MET A 1 31.45 100.19 17.70
C MET A 1 31.40 98.70 17.83
N VAL A 2 31.09 98.26 18.99
CA VAL A 2 31.01 96.97 19.64
C VAL A 2 30.49 95.81 18.71
N ALA A 3 31.21 94.70 18.60
CA ALA A 3 30.69 93.44 18.18
C ALA A 3 30.83 92.49 19.36
N LYS A 4 29.69 91.98 19.85
CA LYS A 4 29.57 90.94 20.86
C LYS A 4 29.73 89.59 20.23
N GLY A 5 30.60 88.76 20.78
CA GLY A 5 30.68 87.34 20.48
C GLY A 5 29.56 86.54 21.19
N GLU A 6 28.99 85.64 20.55
CA GLU A 6 28.12 84.61 21.10
C GLU A 6 28.75 83.22 21.00
N LEU A 7 28.77 82.58 22.19
CA LEU A 7 29.26 81.18 22.33
C LEU A 7 28.19 80.18 21.86
N SER A 8 28.56 79.34 20.99
CA SER A 8 27.76 78.17 20.50
C SER A 8 27.86 77.05 21.58
N PRO A 9 26.75 76.40 21.93
CA PRO A 9 26.79 75.22 22.77
C PRO A 9 27.06 73.97 21.91
N GLN A 10 28.05 73.20 22.37
CA GLN A 10 28.34 71.88 21.83
C GLN A 10 27.21 70.91 22.07
N ALA A 11 26.69 70.28 20.99
CA ALA A 11 25.75 69.18 21.04
C ALA A 11 26.53 67.88 21.19
N LEU A 12 26.16 67.10 22.21
CA LEU A 12 26.63 65.74 22.46
C LEU A 12 26.06 64.78 21.40
N PRO A 13 26.80 63.75 20.93
CA PRO A 13 26.30 62.78 19.98
C PRO A 13 25.34 61.80 20.66
N MET A 14 24.10 61.81 20.22
CA MET A 14 23.10 60.80 20.57
C MET A 14 23.42 59.46 19.91
N ASN A 15 23.89 58.53 20.74
CA ASN A 15 24.02 57.11 20.30
C ASN A 15 22.63 56.58 19.94
N ARG A 16 22.37 56.43 18.63
CA ARG A 16 21.19 55.68 18.15
C ARG A 16 21.53 54.20 18.17
N LEU A 17 20.98 53.47 19.16
CA LEU A 17 20.85 52.05 19.15
C LEU A 17 19.84 51.68 18.05
N PHE A 18 20.36 51.09 16.94
CA PHE A 18 19.53 50.44 15.96
C PHE A 18 19.11 49.09 16.51
N PRO A 19 17.80 48.77 16.65
CA PRO A 19 17.40 47.40 16.89
C PRO A 19 17.68 46.58 15.63
N ALA A 20 18.55 45.58 15.77
CA ALA A 20 18.75 44.55 14.74
C ALA A 20 17.46 43.75 14.56
N PHE A 21 16.71 44.00 13.50
CA PHE A 21 15.63 43.13 13.07
C PHE A 21 16.27 41.83 12.54
N VAL A 22 16.23 40.79 13.35
CA VAL A 22 16.50 39.43 12.88
C VAL A 22 15.30 39.00 12.05
N ALA A 23 15.42 39.13 10.75
CA ALA A 23 14.47 38.55 9.81
C ALA A 23 14.70 37.04 9.80
N VAL A 24 13.85 36.30 10.52
CA VAL A 24 13.79 34.84 10.42
C VAL A 24 13.09 34.52 9.10
N PHE A 25 13.86 34.17 8.09
CA PHE A 25 13.34 33.58 6.86
C PHE A 25 12.85 32.16 7.17
N PHE A 26 11.54 31.98 7.32
CA PHE A 26 10.90 30.68 7.19
C PHE A 26 10.92 30.31 5.70
N ALA A 27 11.95 29.60 5.27
CA ALA A 27 11.90 28.88 4.01
C ALA A 27 10.90 27.73 4.20
N ALA A 28 9.68 27.86 3.69
CA ALA A 28 8.75 26.76 3.55
C ALA A 28 9.37 25.78 2.52
N PHE A 29 10.08 24.78 3.02
CA PHE A 29 10.52 23.65 2.21
C PHE A 29 9.27 22.80 1.93
N THR A 30 8.65 23.02 0.78
CA THR A 30 7.63 22.11 0.27
C THR A 30 8.35 20.80 -0.07
N LEU A 31 8.34 19.86 0.87
CA LEU A 31 8.84 18.51 0.64
C LEU A 31 7.90 17.86 -0.38
N ILE A 32 8.31 17.81 -1.64
CA ILE A 32 7.66 16.98 -2.63
C ILE A 32 7.99 15.54 -2.21
N ILE A 33 7.05 14.90 -1.54
CA ILE A 33 7.13 13.46 -1.24
C ILE A 33 6.93 12.77 -2.60
N GLN A 34 8.01 12.50 -3.30
CA GLN A 34 7.98 11.52 -4.36
C GLN A 34 7.64 10.18 -3.70
N SER A 35 6.62 9.50 -4.19
CA SER A 35 6.34 8.11 -3.83
C SER A 35 7.56 7.29 -4.23
N SER A 36 8.47 7.04 -3.29
CA SER A 36 9.59 6.15 -3.51
C SER A 36 9.04 4.73 -3.49
N VAL A 37 9.24 3.99 -4.55
CA VAL A 37 9.09 2.52 -4.51
C VAL A 37 10.11 2.01 -3.50
N GLN A 38 9.63 1.25 -2.53
CA GLN A 38 10.45 0.66 -1.47
C GLN A 38 10.37 -0.85 -1.62
N ALA A 39 11.52 -1.51 -1.76
CA ALA A 39 11.61 -2.95 -1.90
C ALA A 39 11.93 -3.62 -0.57
N ASP A 40 11.09 -4.56 -0.16
CA ASP A 40 11.36 -5.43 0.98
C ASP A 40 11.87 -6.79 0.48
N THR A 41 12.88 -7.34 1.16
CA THR A 41 13.51 -8.59 0.76
C THR A 41 13.14 -9.73 1.70
N PHE A 42 12.81 -10.87 1.12
CA PHE A 42 12.37 -12.10 1.80
C PHE A 42 13.15 -13.31 1.30
N GLY A 43 12.99 -14.43 1.99
CA GLY A 43 13.65 -15.69 1.63
C GLY A 43 15.07 -15.80 2.20
N THR A 44 15.69 -16.95 2.01
CA THR A 44 17.01 -17.29 2.54
C THR A 44 17.78 -18.21 1.62
N SER A 45 19.11 -18.30 1.82
CA SER A 45 19.95 -19.36 1.25
C SER A 45 19.95 -19.42 -0.30
N GLY A 46 19.97 -18.26 -0.96
CA GLY A 46 19.97 -18.15 -2.42
C GLY A 46 18.57 -18.17 -3.05
N ASN A 47 17.51 -18.19 -2.23
CA ASN A 47 16.12 -18.08 -2.65
C ASN A 47 15.52 -16.72 -2.24
N GLU A 48 16.34 -15.69 -2.21
CA GLU A 48 15.90 -14.35 -1.89
C GLU A 48 15.01 -13.79 -3.04
N PHE A 49 13.97 -13.08 -2.66
CA PHE A 49 13.10 -12.32 -3.57
C PHE A 49 12.70 -10.99 -2.97
N THR A 50 12.33 -10.05 -3.81
CA THR A 50 11.88 -8.71 -3.40
C THR A 50 10.44 -8.49 -3.77
N ILE A 51 9.73 -7.73 -2.93
CA ILE A 51 8.41 -7.17 -3.23
C ILE A 51 8.56 -5.65 -3.18
N ASP A 52 8.26 -5.01 -4.29
CA ASP A 52 8.22 -3.56 -4.41
C ASP A 52 6.90 -3.02 -3.86
N PHE A 53 6.96 -2.00 -3.02
CA PHE A 53 5.80 -1.36 -2.42
C PHE A 53 5.70 0.12 -2.80
N VAL A 54 4.48 0.60 -2.97
CA VAL A 54 4.14 2.02 -3.08
C VAL A 54 3.33 2.47 -1.87
N ASN A 55 3.54 3.71 -1.44
CA ASN A 55 2.78 4.29 -0.33
C ASN A 55 1.38 4.72 -0.78
N ILE A 56 0.36 4.27 -0.06
CA ILE A 56 -1.03 4.67 -0.24
C ILE A 56 -1.38 5.67 0.85
N GLY A 57 -1.20 6.92 0.55
CA GLY A 57 -1.45 8.05 1.45
C GLY A 57 -2.93 8.47 1.53
N ASN A 58 -3.16 9.74 1.91
CA ASN A 58 -4.50 10.32 2.04
C ASN A 58 -5.39 9.57 3.04
N ALA A 59 -4.87 9.30 4.24
CA ALA A 59 -5.63 8.72 5.35
C ALA A 59 -6.93 9.50 5.60
N GLY A 60 -8.03 8.78 5.88
CA GLY A 60 -9.33 9.38 6.13
C GLY A 60 -10.08 9.87 4.88
N ASN A 61 -9.70 9.40 3.69
CA ASN A 61 -10.43 9.68 2.46
C ASN A 61 -11.88 9.14 2.52
N ALA A 62 -12.81 9.86 1.91
CA ALA A 62 -14.20 9.43 1.79
C ALA A 62 -14.31 8.18 0.90
N ALA A 63 -15.36 7.38 1.12
CA ALA A 63 -15.72 6.29 0.23
C ALA A 63 -16.19 6.82 -1.14
N ASP A 64 -16.08 5.97 -2.16
CA ASP A 64 -16.71 6.20 -3.45
C ASP A 64 -18.26 6.04 -3.35
N THR A 65 -18.95 6.41 -4.41
CA THR A 65 -20.39 6.18 -4.58
C THR A 65 -20.77 4.69 -4.52
N THR A 66 -19.82 3.80 -4.75
CA THR A 66 -19.93 2.35 -4.54
C THR A 66 -19.88 1.92 -3.08
N SER A 67 -19.64 2.84 -2.14
CA SER A 67 -19.42 2.64 -0.70
C SER A 67 -18.06 2.02 -0.33
N TYR A 68 -17.15 1.83 -1.28
CA TYR A 68 -15.81 1.27 -1.06
C TYR A 68 -14.71 2.34 -1.11
N GLY A 69 -13.52 1.98 -0.63
CA GLY A 69 -12.29 2.74 -0.75
C GLY A 69 -11.99 3.69 0.39
N ALA A 70 -12.85 3.83 1.39
CA ALA A 70 -12.54 4.62 2.59
C ALA A 70 -11.53 3.88 3.47
N VAL A 71 -10.35 4.48 3.71
CA VAL A 71 -9.31 3.92 4.57
C VAL A 71 -8.80 5.02 5.51
N PRO A 72 -8.94 4.84 6.85
CA PRO A 72 -8.62 5.90 7.81
C PRO A 72 -7.13 6.05 8.13
N TYR A 73 -6.26 5.22 7.54
CA TYR A 73 -4.81 5.20 7.76
C TYR A 73 -4.05 5.14 6.43
N GLU A 74 -2.76 5.41 6.50
CA GLU A 74 -1.82 5.15 5.41
C GLU A 74 -1.31 3.71 5.47
N TYR A 75 -1.02 3.14 4.32
CA TYR A 75 -0.48 1.79 4.19
C TYR A 75 0.39 1.70 2.93
N ARG A 76 1.09 0.58 2.75
CA ARG A 76 1.78 0.29 1.51
C ARG A 76 1.04 -0.84 0.77
N ALA A 77 1.01 -0.77 -0.55
CA ALA A 77 0.55 -1.86 -1.40
C ALA A 77 1.71 -2.33 -2.29
N SER A 78 1.83 -3.63 -2.54
CA SER A 78 2.79 -4.09 -3.53
C SER A 78 2.48 -3.47 -4.89
N THR A 79 3.54 -3.00 -5.55
CA THR A 79 3.44 -2.36 -6.87
C THR A 79 2.78 -3.31 -7.88
N TYR A 80 3.13 -4.59 -7.79
CA TYR A 80 2.70 -5.64 -8.69
C TYR A 80 1.90 -6.71 -7.95
N GLU A 81 1.21 -7.55 -8.72
CA GLU A 81 0.75 -8.86 -8.26
C GLU A 81 1.94 -9.67 -7.75
N ILE A 82 1.70 -10.61 -6.84
CA ILE A 82 2.76 -11.54 -6.43
C ILE A 82 3.08 -12.47 -7.60
N SER A 83 4.37 -12.63 -7.90
CA SER A 83 4.83 -13.49 -8.99
C SER A 83 4.94 -14.96 -8.58
N GLN A 84 4.85 -15.84 -9.55
CA GLN A 84 5.11 -17.27 -9.35
C GLN A 84 6.53 -17.54 -8.84
N ASP A 85 7.51 -16.73 -9.26
CA ASP A 85 8.89 -16.83 -8.77
C ASP A 85 8.97 -16.55 -7.26
N ALA A 86 8.23 -15.56 -6.77
CA ALA A 86 8.16 -15.25 -5.33
C ALA A 86 7.58 -16.42 -4.52
N ILE A 87 6.51 -17.07 -5.01
CA ILE A 87 5.94 -18.27 -4.38
C ILE A 87 6.97 -19.41 -4.36
N THR A 88 7.61 -19.69 -5.51
CA THR A 88 8.61 -20.75 -5.64
C THR A 88 9.79 -20.54 -4.67
N LYS A 89 10.28 -19.32 -4.56
CA LYS A 89 11.38 -18.95 -3.64
C LYS A 89 10.96 -18.99 -2.17
N ALA A 90 9.74 -18.57 -1.86
CA ALA A 90 9.18 -18.69 -0.51
C ALA A 90 9.08 -20.16 -0.09
N MET A 91 8.61 -21.04 -0.97
CA MET A 91 8.58 -22.50 -0.72
C MET A 91 9.98 -23.07 -0.50
N ALA A 92 10.95 -22.70 -1.33
CA ALA A 92 12.34 -23.09 -1.15
C ALA A 92 12.99 -22.53 0.11
N SER A 93 12.42 -21.46 0.68
CA SER A 93 12.83 -20.83 1.96
C SER A 93 12.05 -21.35 3.18
N GLY A 94 11.19 -22.37 3.01
CA GLY A 94 10.49 -23.04 4.12
C GLY A 94 8.99 -22.77 4.22
N MET A 95 8.38 -21.99 3.32
CA MET A 95 6.92 -21.93 3.21
C MET A 95 6.39 -23.32 2.78
N ALA A 96 5.34 -23.80 3.43
CA ALA A 96 4.78 -25.11 3.17
C ALA A 96 3.30 -25.07 2.79
N ASN A 97 2.82 -26.16 2.16
CA ASN A 97 1.40 -26.39 1.86
C ASN A 97 0.78 -25.34 0.93
N VAL A 98 1.56 -24.76 0.04
CA VAL A 98 1.09 -23.87 -1.03
C VAL A 98 1.30 -24.56 -2.36
N THR A 99 0.29 -24.57 -3.22
CA THR A 99 0.37 -25.19 -4.55
C THR A 99 1.16 -24.29 -5.49
N ALA A 100 1.99 -24.91 -6.34
CA ALA A 100 2.62 -24.17 -7.43
C ALA A 100 1.58 -23.87 -8.50
N GLY A 101 1.40 -22.58 -8.81
CA GLY A 101 0.35 -22.12 -9.73
C GLY A 101 0.59 -22.47 -11.20
N ALA A 102 -0.31 -22.05 -12.05
CA ALA A 102 -0.36 -22.38 -13.48
C ALA A 102 0.74 -21.73 -14.34
N PHE A 103 1.45 -20.72 -13.81
CA PHE A 103 2.42 -19.91 -14.54
C PHE A 103 3.84 -20.06 -13.99
N THR A 104 4.81 -19.37 -14.59
CA THR A 104 6.22 -19.49 -14.22
C THR A 104 6.94 -18.15 -14.18
N GLY A 105 8.03 -18.08 -13.43
CA GLY A 105 8.90 -16.90 -13.37
C GLY A 105 8.16 -15.66 -12.88
N ASN A 106 8.32 -14.55 -13.58
CA ASN A 106 7.71 -13.27 -13.21
C ASN A 106 6.27 -13.07 -13.72
N GLN A 107 5.58 -14.15 -14.12
CA GLN A 107 4.14 -14.12 -14.32
C GLN A 107 3.42 -14.14 -12.96
N PRO A 108 2.15 -13.70 -12.85
CA PRO A 108 1.43 -13.70 -11.59
C PRO A 108 1.30 -15.11 -11.00
N ALA A 109 1.41 -15.23 -9.70
CA ALA A 109 1.01 -16.41 -8.97
C ALA A 109 -0.51 -16.54 -9.09
N ALA A 110 -0.94 -17.57 -9.80
CA ALA A 110 -2.35 -17.90 -10.01
C ALA A 110 -2.58 -19.39 -9.77
N ASP A 111 -3.82 -19.85 -9.85
CA ASP A 111 -4.21 -21.17 -9.37
C ASP A 111 -3.89 -21.32 -7.88
N ILE A 112 -4.21 -20.30 -7.14
CA ILE A 112 -3.91 -20.15 -5.72
C ILE A 112 -5.19 -19.80 -4.95
N SER A 113 -5.48 -20.51 -3.87
CA SER A 113 -6.60 -20.24 -3.00
C SER A 113 -6.33 -19.01 -2.12
N TRP A 114 -7.39 -18.44 -1.54
CA TRP A 114 -7.24 -17.38 -0.54
C TRP A 114 -6.38 -17.83 0.66
N TYR A 115 -6.54 -19.07 1.08
CA TYR A 115 -5.76 -19.62 2.19
C TYR A 115 -4.27 -19.72 1.88
N GLU A 116 -3.90 -20.08 0.66
CA GLU A 116 -2.50 -20.15 0.24
C GLU A 116 -1.91 -18.74 0.10
N ALA A 117 -2.68 -17.78 -0.42
CA ALA A 117 -2.29 -16.38 -0.42
C ALA A 117 -2.08 -15.84 1.02
N ALA A 118 -2.96 -16.21 1.96
CA ALA A 118 -2.84 -15.89 3.38
C ALA A 118 -1.63 -16.60 4.04
N ALA A 119 -1.33 -17.85 3.65
CA ALA A 119 -0.14 -18.56 4.11
C ALA A 119 1.15 -17.92 3.61
N PHE A 120 1.18 -17.44 2.36
CA PHE A 120 2.29 -16.65 1.85
C PHE A 120 2.52 -15.38 2.67
N VAL A 121 1.46 -14.63 2.98
CA VAL A 121 1.53 -13.45 3.85
C VAL A 121 2.04 -13.78 5.24
N ASN A 122 1.58 -14.89 5.83
CA ASN A 122 2.11 -15.36 7.11
C ASN A 122 3.60 -15.71 7.04
N PHE A 123 4.06 -16.30 5.93
CA PHE A 123 5.49 -16.53 5.68
C PHE A 123 6.27 -15.21 5.63
N LEU A 124 5.78 -14.18 4.92
CA LEU A 124 6.45 -12.87 4.90
C LEU A 124 6.64 -12.31 6.30
N ASN A 125 5.59 -12.36 7.13
CA ASN A 125 5.65 -11.91 8.52
C ASN A 125 6.65 -12.72 9.35
N THR A 126 6.46 -14.03 9.41
CA THR A 126 7.22 -14.90 10.33
C THR A 126 8.70 -15.03 9.96
N SER A 127 9.01 -15.02 8.65
CA SER A 127 10.41 -15.03 8.18
C SER A 127 11.17 -13.74 8.50
N THR A 128 10.45 -12.65 8.75
CA THR A 128 11.02 -11.35 9.16
C THR A 128 10.87 -11.05 10.66
N GLY A 129 10.37 -12.03 11.46
CA GLY A 129 10.21 -11.90 12.90
C GLY A 129 8.95 -11.16 13.35
N ASN A 130 8.01 -10.93 12.44
CA ASN A 130 6.72 -10.30 12.72
C ASN A 130 5.63 -11.34 13.08
N THR A 131 4.54 -10.87 13.67
CA THR A 131 3.37 -11.71 14.00
C THR A 131 2.64 -12.14 12.72
N ALA A 132 2.24 -13.42 12.65
CA ALA A 132 1.38 -13.92 11.57
C ALA A 132 0.10 -13.09 11.45
N ALA A 133 -0.31 -12.79 10.21
CA ALA A 133 -1.52 -12.00 9.97
C ALA A 133 -2.79 -12.83 10.25
N TYR A 134 -2.78 -14.10 9.89
CA TYR A 134 -3.94 -14.99 9.93
C TYR A 134 -3.67 -16.21 10.82
N ASP A 135 -4.64 -16.62 11.61
CA ASP A 135 -4.55 -17.82 12.44
C ASP A 135 -4.92 -19.06 11.60
N LEU A 136 -3.96 -19.52 10.80
CA LEU A 136 -4.12 -20.60 9.85
C LEU A 136 -3.66 -21.93 10.40
N THR A 137 -4.41 -22.99 10.09
CA THR A 137 -4.03 -24.37 10.34
C THR A 137 -4.15 -25.19 9.05
N PHE A 138 -3.11 -25.95 8.72
CA PHE A 138 -3.16 -26.96 7.66
C PHE A 138 -3.22 -28.34 8.29
N SER A 139 -4.28 -29.10 8.03
CA SER A 139 -4.48 -30.44 8.56
C SER A 139 -5.24 -31.31 7.58
N SER A 140 -4.81 -32.57 7.47
CA SER A 140 -5.44 -33.56 6.58
C SER A 140 -5.59 -33.10 5.12
N GLY A 141 -4.60 -32.32 4.61
CA GLY A 141 -4.59 -31.84 3.25
C GLY A 141 -5.49 -30.62 2.99
N SER A 142 -5.98 -29.97 4.04
CA SER A 142 -6.85 -28.80 3.88
C SER A 142 -6.48 -27.69 4.84
N TRP A 143 -6.66 -26.45 4.38
CA TRP A 143 -6.52 -25.24 5.18
C TRP A 143 -7.80 -24.94 5.96
N SER A 144 -7.61 -24.37 7.14
CA SER A 144 -8.67 -23.75 7.94
C SER A 144 -8.10 -22.49 8.64
N MET A 145 -8.98 -21.62 9.08
CA MET A 145 -8.63 -20.39 9.80
C MET A 145 -9.48 -20.29 11.07
N ALA A 146 -8.85 -19.92 12.19
CA ALA A 146 -9.54 -19.40 13.36
C ALA A 146 -9.63 -17.86 13.28
N LEU A 147 -10.62 -17.29 13.96
CA LEU A 147 -10.72 -15.84 14.09
C LEU A 147 -9.88 -15.38 15.28
N TRP A 148 -9.21 -14.25 15.14
CA TRP A 148 -8.56 -13.59 16.27
C TRP A 148 -9.60 -13.11 17.29
N SER A 149 -9.23 -13.07 18.56
CA SER A 149 -10.05 -12.39 19.57
C SER A 149 -10.14 -10.89 19.27
N SER A 150 -11.14 -10.21 19.80
CA SER A 150 -11.31 -8.76 19.62
C SER A 150 -10.10 -7.94 20.10
N GLU A 151 -9.35 -8.46 21.08
CA GLU A 151 -8.13 -7.82 21.60
C GLU A 151 -6.92 -8.01 20.68
N GLN A 152 -6.93 -9.06 19.86
CA GLN A 152 -5.86 -9.39 18.93
C GLN A 152 -6.16 -8.92 17.51
N ALA A 153 -7.43 -8.67 17.19
CA ALA A 153 -7.88 -8.29 15.87
C ALA A 153 -7.47 -6.87 15.46
N TRP A 154 -7.30 -6.65 14.17
CA TRP A 154 -7.15 -5.32 13.59
C TRP A 154 -8.43 -4.50 13.75
N THR A 155 -8.31 -3.25 14.20
CA THR A 155 -9.47 -2.40 14.51
C THR A 155 -9.48 -1.06 13.77
N ALA A 156 -8.40 -0.68 13.10
CA ALA A 156 -8.38 0.55 12.33
C ALA A 156 -9.31 0.43 11.10
N GLY A 157 -10.33 1.28 11.04
CA GLY A 157 -11.35 1.21 9.98
C GLY A 157 -12.50 0.22 10.23
N GLY A 158 -12.59 -0.36 11.43
CA GLY A 158 -13.58 -1.36 11.81
C GLY A 158 -12.92 -2.64 12.30
N THR A 159 -13.65 -3.43 13.09
CA THR A 159 -13.13 -4.70 13.59
C THR A 159 -12.99 -5.71 12.47
N ASN A 160 -11.78 -6.20 12.27
CA ASN A 160 -11.46 -7.24 11.29
C ASN A 160 -10.87 -8.45 12.03
N LEU A 161 -11.69 -9.45 12.31
CA LEU A 161 -11.28 -10.64 13.05
C LEU A 161 -10.37 -11.59 12.26
N TYR A 162 -10.17 -11.34 10.96
CA TYR A 162 -9.25 -12.14 10.16
C TYR A 162 -7.80 -11.73 10.38
N ARG A 163 -7.51 -10.42 10.55
CA ARG A 163 -6.17 -9.85 10.62
C ARG A 163 -5.73 -9.61 12.06
N ASN A 164 -4.56 -10.11 12.43
CA ASN A 164 -3.92 -9.75 13.68
C ASN A 164 -3.47 -8.28 13.64
N LYS A 165 -3.71 -7.55 14.73
CA LYS A 165 -3.35 -6.12 14.85
C LYS A 165 -1.84 -5.84 14.77
N ASP A 166 -1.02 -6.83 15.12
CA ASP A 166 0.44 -6.74 15.19
C ASP A 166 1.10 -7.30 13.91
N ALA A 167 0.31 -7.68 12.89
CA ALA A 167 0.84 -8.10 11.59
C ALA A 167 1.41 -6.92 10.82
N PHE A 168 2.56 -7.12 10.18
CA PHE A 168 3.19 -6.10 9.34
C PHE A 168 2.74 -6.21 7.89
N TYR A 169 2.68 -7.42 7.33
CA TYR A 169 2.17 -7.71 5.99
C TYR A 169 0.80 -8.38 6.08
N PHE A 170 -0.08 -8.10 5.10
CA PHE A 170 -1.43 -8.63 5.04
C PHE A 170 -1.97 -8.63 3.60
N LEU A 171 -3.00 -9.40 3.31
CA LEU A 171 -3.79 -9.24 2.08
C LEU A 171 -4.56 -7.91 2.20
N PRO A 172 -4.60 -7.06 1.18
CA PRO A 172 -5.37 -5.83 1.27
C PRO A 172 -6.85 -6.18 1.51
N SER A 173 -7.49 -5.48 2.46
CA SER A 173 -8.93 -5.47 2.54
C SER A 173 -9.53 -4.91 1.24
N GLU A 174 -10.81 -5.15 0.98
CA GLU A 174 -11.45 -4.63 -0.23
C GLU A 174 -11.35 -3.10 -0.32
N ASN A 175 -11.46 -2.39 0.79
CA ASN A 175 -11.30 -0.94 0.83
C ASN A 175 -9.86 -0.48 0.52
N GLU A 176 -8.86 -1.17 1.05
CA GLU A 176 -7.44 -0.89 0.77
C GLU A 176 -7.13 -1.18 -0.71
N TRP A 177 -7.54 -2.32 -1.22
CA TRP A 177 -7.37 -2.68 -2.63
C TRP A 177 -8.03 -1.65 -3.56
N TYR A 178 -9.29 -1.29 -3.27
CA TYR A 178 -10.08 -0.33 -4.02
C TYR A 178 -9.43 1.06 -4.05
N LYS A 179 -8.95 1.53 -2.89
CA LYS A 179 -8.27 2.82 -2.79
C LYS A 179 -6.99 2.85 -3.62
N ALA A 180 -6.16 1.81 -3.54
CA ALA A 180 -4.93 1.70 -4.32
C ALA A 180 -5.18 1.73 -5.82
N ALA A 181 -6.29 1.09 -6.28
CA ALA A 181 -6.66 0.98 -7.68
C ALA A 181 -7.26 2.27 -8.25
N TYR A 182 -8.21 2.90 -7.54
CA TYR A 182 -9.11 3.87 -8.16
C TYR A 182 -9.05 5.28 -7.57
N TYR A 183 -8.53 5.48 -6.34
CA TYR A 183 -8.55 6.79 -5.70
C TYR A 183 -7.62 7.80 -6.40
N LYS A 184 -8.10 9.04 -6.62
CA LYS A 184 -7.37 10.07 -7.38
C LYS A 184 -6.17 10.68 -6.67
N GLY A 185 -6.00 10.43 -5.36
CA GLY A 185 -4.83 10.89 -4.62
C GLY A 185 -4.72 12.40 -4.36
N GLY A 186 -5.75 13.17 -4.66
CA GLY A 186 -5.73 14.64 -4.55
C GLY A 186 -6.24 15.22 -3.21
N GLY A 187 -6.02 14.53 -2.10
CA GLY A 187 -6.57 14.90 -0.78
C GLY A 187 -7.75 14.03 -0.37
N THR A 188 -8.36 14.27 0.78
CA THR A 188 -9.36 13.37 1.38
C THR A 188 -10.67 13.26 0.59
N ASN A 189 -10.98 14.21 -0.30
CA ASN A 189 -12.22 14.28 -1.09
C ASN A 189 -11.96 14.28 -2.60
N ALA A 190 -10.84 13.74 -3.06
CA ALA A 190 -10.47 13.78 -4.49
C ALA A 190 -11.37 12.94 -5.40
N GLY A 191 -12.10 11.94 -4.84
CA GLY A 191 -12.96 11.01 -5.57
C GLY A 191 -12.16 9.88 -6.25
N TYR A 192 -12.84 9.16 -7.16
CA TYR A 192 -12.32 7.93 -7.74
C TYR A 192 -12.42 7.93 -9.25
N TRP A 193 -11.56 7.16 -9.88
CA TRP A 193 -11.64 6.81 -11.29
C TRP A 193 -12.53 5.57 -11.49
N LEU A 194 -13.06 5.41 -12.70
CA LEU A 194 -13.84 4.22 -13.04
C LEU A 194 -12.95 3.00 -13.30
N TYR A 195 -11.72 3.22 -13.77
CA TYR A 195 -10.75 2.17 -14.07
C TYR A 195 -9.43 2.38 -13.33
N PRO A 196 -8.69 1.31 -13.01
CA PRO A 196 -7.45 1.38 -12.23
C PRO A 196 -6.23 1.86 -13.05
N THR A 197 -6.46 2.44 -14.20
CA THR A 197 -5.47 3.06 -15.08
C THR A 197 -5.52 4.58 -15.04
N ALA A 198 -5.91 5.15 -13.90
CA ALA A 198 -6.07 6.58 -13.67
C ALA A 198 -7.02 7.25 -14.67
N SER A 199 -8.11 6.59 -15.07
CA SER A 199 -9.07 7.06 -16.08
C SER A 199 -10.49 6.62 -15.77
N SER A 200 -11.46 7.40 -16.26
CA SER A 200 -12.87 6.98 -16.35
C SER A 200 -13.24 6.46 -17.75
N SER A 201 -12.32 6.51 -18.70
CA SER A 201 -12.46 5.83 -20.00
C SER A 201 -11.86 4.42 -19.91
N ALA A 202 -12.42 3.47 -20.62
CA ALA A 202 -11.91 2.11 -20.71
C ALA A 202 -10.43 2.11 -21.12
N PRO A 203 -9.58 1.28 -20.50
CA PRO A 203 -8.18 1.16 -20.90
C PRO A 203 -8.07 0.58 -22.32
N THR A 204 -6.93 0.81 -22.95
CA THR A 204 -6.58 0.10 -24.20
C THR A 204 -6.14 -1.33 -23.84
N ALA A 205 -6.75 -2.34 -24.45
CA ALA A 205 -6.37 -3.73 -24.27
C ALA A 205 -5.01 -3.98 -24.93
N VAL A 206 -4.08 -4.61 -24.19
CA VAL A 206 -2.72 -4.94 -24.66
C VAL A 206 -2.32 -6.34 -24.21
N ALA A 207 -1.43 -6.98 -24.98
CA ALA A 207 -0.84 -8.26 -24.58
C ALA A 207 0.15 -8.13 -23.41
N SER A 208 0.84 -7.00 -23.33
CA SER A 208 1.78 -6.61 -22.28
C SER A 208 2.24 -5.17 -22.49
N GLY A 209 2.92 -4.59 -21.51
CA GLY A 209 3.51 -3.25 -21.60
C GLY A 209 3.24 -2.42 -20.36
N THR A 210 3.71 -1.16 -20.39
CA THR A 210 3.62 -0.23 -19.26
C THR A 210 3.00 1.11 -19.66
N ASN A 211 2.37 1.18 -20.85
CA ASN A 211 1.82 2.42 -21.35
C ASN A 211 0.65 2.90 -20.48
N ALA A 212 0.64 4.17 -20.13
CA ALA A 212 -0.45 4.77 -19.40
C ALA A 212 -1.80 4.53 -20.09
N GLY A 213 -2.83 4.20 -19.33
CA GLY A 213 -4.17 3.93 -19.86
C GLY A 213 -4.32 2.58 -20.58
N SER A 214 -3.36 1.67 -20.48
CA SER A 214 -3.48 0.30 -21.00
C SER A 214 -3.70 -0.73 -19.89
N ALA A 215 -4.23 -1.91 -20.22
CA ALA A 215 -4.41 -3.04 -19.32
C ALA A 215 -4.40 -4.36 -20.10
N VAL A 216 -4.10 -5.46 -19.44
CA VAL A 216 -4.08 -6.80 -20.02
C VAL A 216 -5.45 -7.45 -19.81
N TYR A 217 -6.31 -7.37 -20.83
CA TYR A 217 -7.68 -7.90 -20.81
C TYR A 217 -8.19 -8.15 -22.24
N ASP A 218 -9.45 -8.52 -22.40
CA ASP A 218 -10.13 -8.74 -23.69
C ASP A 218 -9.53 -9.88 -24.54
N ALA A 219 -8.88 -10.84 -23.86
CA ALA A 219 -8.23 -12.00 -24.46
C ALA A 219 -7.24 -11.66 -25.60
N VAL A 220 -6.62 -10.47 -25.56
CA VAL A 220 -5.59 -10.07 -26.55
C VAL A 220 -4.40 -11.02 -26.52
N ALA A 221 -4.06 -11.54 -25.32
CA ALA A 221 -3.09 -12.60 -25.10
C ALA A 221 -3.46 -13.38 -23.83
N SER A 222 -2.53 -14.16 -23.29
CA SER A 222 -2.58 -14.71 -21.94
C SER A 222 -2.07 -13.67 -20.92
N VAL A 223 -1.83 -14.08 -19.66
CA VAL A 223 -1.24 -13.22 -18.63
C VAL A 223 0.09 -12.62 -19.08
N ALA A 224 0.33 -11.38 -18.73
CA ALA A 224 1.62 -10.72 -18.87
C ALA A 224 2.50 -10.96 -17.63
N LEU A 225 3.78 -10.59 -17.71
CA LEU A 225 4.63 -10.48 -16.54
C LEU A 225 4.06 -9.40 -15.60
N VAL A 226 4.15 -9.59 -14.29
CA VAL A 226 3.57 -8.66 -13.30
C VAL A 226 4.06 -7.22 -13.44
N ASN A 227 5.28 -7.00 -13.95
CA ASN A 227 5.87 -5.67 -14.19
C ASN A 227 5.62 -5.13 -15.61
N SER A 228 4.74 -5.77 -16.39
CA SER A 228 4.34 -5.33 -17.72
C SER A 228 2.85 -5.56 -17.99
N ALA A 229 2.03 -5.50 -16.94
CA ALA A 229 0.59 -5.78 -16.97
C ALA A 229 -0.26 -4.52 -17.24
N GLY A 230 0.26 -3.54 -17.94
CA GLY A 230 -0.45 -2.33 -18.34
C GLY A 230 0.04 -1.04 -17.66
N GLY A 231 -0.78 0.01 -17.71
CA GLY A 231 -0.51 1.30 -17.09
C GLY A 231 -0.69 1.26 -15.56
N LEU A 232 -0.05 2.22 -14.89
CA LEU A 232 -0.11 2.36 -13.44
C LEU A 232 -1.43 2.96 -12.97
N SER A 233 -1.86 2.59 -11.77
CA SER A 233 -2.91 3.26 -11.01
C SER A 233 -2.47 4.66 -10.55
N PRO A 234 -3.36 5.49 -9.98
CA PRO A 234 -2.99 6.79 -9.43
C PRO A 234 -1.89 6.74 -8.36
N TYR A 235 -1.80 5.64 -7.63
CA TYR A 235 -0.77 5.42 -6.60
C TYR A 235 0.46 4.67 -7.10
N GLY A 236 0.47 4.23 -8.36
CA GLY A 236 1.61 3.55 -8.95
C GLY A 236 1.59 2.03 -8.83
N THR A 237 0.45 1.42 -8.49
CA THR A 237 0.28 -0.03 -8.61
C THR A 237 0.00 -0.42 -10.07
N MET A 238 0.34 -1.65 -10.47
CA MET A 238 0.12 -2.22 -11.80
C MET A 238 -0.67 -3.54 -11.68
N GLY A 239 -1.40 -3.91 -12.73
CA GLY A 239 -2.12 -5.18 -12.80
C GLY A 239 -3.48 -5.18 -12.09
N GLN A 240 -3.90 -4.11 -11.38
CA GLN A 240 -5.20 -4.06 -10.72
C GLN A 240 -6.40 -3.97 -11.69
N GLY A 241 -6.16 -4.00 -12.98
CA GLY A 241 -7.19 -4.08 -14.01
C GLY A 241 -6.78 -5.07 -15.09
N GLY A 242 -7.37 -6.25 -15.08
CA GLY A 242 -6.99 -7.37 -15.92
C GLY A 242 -5.82 -8.16 -15.36
N ASN A 243 -5.10 -8.86 -16.20
CA ASN A 243 -4.06 -9.84 -15.89
C ASN A 243 -4.61 -11.03 -15.11
N VAL A 244 -4.76 -10.93 -13.77
CA VAL A 244 -5.47 -11.93 -12.95
C VAL A 244 -6.43 -11.26 -11.97
N TRP A 245 -7.52 -11.94 -11.60
CA TRP A 245 -8.35 -11.56 -10.45
C TRP A 245 -7.52 -11.56 -9.19
N GLU A 246 -7.78 -10.63 -8.29
CA GLU A 246 -7.03 -10.54 -7.06
C GLU A 246 -7.90 -10.79 -5.82
N TRP A 247 -7.45 -11.76 -5.01
CA TRP A 247 -8.01 -12.00 -3.69
C TRP A 247 -7.87 -10.78 -2.79
N ASN A 248 -8.96 -10.41 -2.15
CA ASN A 248 -8.96 -9.45 -1.05
C ASN A 248 -9.12 -10.18 0.29
N GLU A 249 -8.66 -9.53 1.37
CA GLU A 249 -8.85 -10.07 2.72
C GLU A 249 -10.32 -10.18 3.10
N SER A 250 -11.13 -9.20 2.69
CA SER A 250 -12.50 -9.00 3.15
C SER A 250 -13.44 -10.13 2.73
N ALA A 251 -14.32 -10.50 3.65
CA ALA A 251 -15.54 -11.23 3.31
C ALA A 251 -16.36 -10.44 2.29
N PHE A 252 -17.09 -11.15 1.43
CA PHE A 252 -17.91 -10.51 0.40
C PHE A 252 -19.04 -9.65 0.99
N ASP A 253 -19.59 -10.03 2.13
CA ASP A 253 -20.60 -9.24 2.85
C ASP A 253 -20.01 -8.11 3.70
N GLY A 254 -18.68 -8.04 3.80
CA GLY A 254 -17.94 -7.04 4.57
C GLY A 254 -17.92 -7.26 6.07
N SER A 255 -18.49 -8.36 6.59
CA SER A 255 -18.61 -8.61 8.03
C SER A 255 -17.31 -9.04 8.68
N ASN A 256 -16.47 -9.82 7.99
CA ASN A 256 -15.22 -10.42 8.48
C ASN A 256 -15.39 -11.15 9.83
N SER A 257 -16.52 -11.81 10.02
CA SER A 257 -16.96 -12.34 11.30
C SER A 257 -17.03 -13.86 11.37
N LEU A 258 -16.99 -14.56 10.22
CA LEU A 258 -16.96 -16.01 10.12
C LEU A 258 -15.80 -16.48 9.25
N ALA A 259 -15.08 -17.49 9.69
CA ALA A 259 -13.92 -18.03 8.96
C ALA A 259 -14.29 -18.62 7.58
N SER A 260 -15.52 -19.13 7.45
CA SER A 260 -16.03 -19.82 6.25
C SER A 260 -16.68 -18.90 5.22
N GLU A 261 -16.68 -17.59 5.43
CA GLU A 261 -17.24 -16.64 4.47
C GLU A 261 -16.49 -16.68 3.15
N GLY A 262 -17.22 -16.46 2.03
CA GLY A 262 -16.61 -16.18 0.74
C GLY A 262 -15.77 -14.91 0.77
N ARG A 263 -14.76 -14.86 -0.06
CA ARG A 263 -13.82 -13.71 -0.13
C ARG A 263 -14.07 -12.89 -1.39
N THR A 264 -13.90 -11.60 -1.26
CA THR A 264 -13.98 -10.71 -2.42
C THR A 264 -12.79 -10.92 -3.33
N ILE A 265 -13.05 -10.98 -4.64
CA ILE A 265 -12.05 -10.81 -5.69
C ILE A 265 -12.40 -9.61 -6.55
N ARG A 266 -11.36 -8.94 -7.08
CA ARG A 266 -11.51 -7.73 -7.90
C ARG A 266 -10.50 -7.69 -9.05
N GLY A 267 -10.72 -6.77 -9.98
CA GLY A 267 -9.79 -6.40 -11.03
C GLY A 267 -10.11 -7.00 -12.40
N GLY A 268 -10.72 -8.16 -12.48
CA GLY A 268 -10.85 -8.91 -13.73
C GLY A 268 -9.55 -9.67 -14.08
N ASP A 269 -9.61 -10.49 -15.11
CA ASP A 269 -8.46 -11.21 -15.64
C ASP A 269 -8.21 -10.88 -17.13
N TRP A 270 -7.14 -11.48 -17.68
CA TRP A 270 -6.71 -11.31 -19.07
C TRP A 270 -7.79 -11.70 -20.11
N GLY A 271 -8.73 -12.56 -19.77
CA GLY A 271 -9.82 -13.02 -20.65
C GLY A 271 -11.11 -12.21 -20.55
N ASN A 272 -11.21 -11.31 -19.58
CA ASN A 272 -12.43 -10.56 -19.32
C ASN A 272 -12.56 -9.32 -20.20
N THR A 273 -13.79 -8.77 -20.28
CA THR A 273 -14.04 -7.47 -20.92
C THR A 273 -13.82 -6.31 -19.94
N GLU A 274 -13.72 -5.08 -20.47
CA GLU A 274 -13.49 -3.86 -19.68
C GLU A 274 -14.49 -3.64 -18.54
N ASN A 275 -15.69 -4.21 -18.63
CA ASN A 275 -16.73 -4.05 -17.61
C ASN A 275 -16.33 -4.66 -16.26
N LEU A 276 -15.52 -5.74 -16.29
CA LEU A 276 -15.08 -6.44 -15.08
C LEU A 276 -13.90 -5.73 -14.39
N LEU A 277 -13.24 -4.79 -15.10
CA LEU A 277 -12.16 -3.96 -14.57
C LEU A 277 -12.67 -2.72 -13.81
N ARG A 278 -14.00 -2.45 -13.88
CA ARG A 278 -14.59 -1.25 -13.28
C ARG A 278 -14.58 -1.28 -11.77
N SER A 279 -14.51 -0.11 -11.18
CA SER A 279 -14.57 0.10 -9.72
C SER A 279 -15.84 -0.49 -9.09
N SER A 280 -16.95 -0.54 -9.82
CA SER A 280 -18.22 -1.11 -9.34
C SER A 280 -18.27 -2.64 -9.37
N PHE A 281 -17.34 -3.31 -10.07
CA PHE A 281 -17.40 -4.75 -10.24
C PHE A 281 -16.63 -5.50 -9.13
N ARG A 282 -17.24 -6.54 -8.60
CA ARG A 282 -16.69 -7.44 -7.57
C ARG A 282 -17.38 -8.80 -7.63
N LEU A 283 -16.69 -9.84 -7.20
CA LEU A 283 -17.24 -11.19 -7.12
C LEU A 283 -17.04 -11.76 -5.73
N ASP A 284 -17.93 -12.67 -5.34
CA ASP A 284 -17.82 -13.56 -4.20
C ASP A 284 -17.23 -14.88 -4.65
N TRP A 285 -16.18 -15.33 -3.95
CA TRP A 285 -15.56 -16.61 -4.25
C TRP A 285 -15.24 -17.39 -2.99
N VAL A 286 -15.34 -18.71 -3.06
CA VAL A 286 -15.04 -19.58 -1.92
C VAL A 286 -13.54 -19.56 -1.64
N ALA A 287 -13.16 -19.38 -0.38
CA ALA A 287 -11.75 -19.18 0.02
C ALA A 287 -10.81 -20.37 -0.31
N THR A 288 -11.37 -21.56 -0.57
CA THR A 288 -10.62 -22.76 -0.99
C THR A 288 -10.49 -22.94 -2.48
N ASP A 289 -11.14 -22.10 -3.28
CA ASP A 289 -11.14 -22.28 -4.74
C ASP A 289 -9.79 -21.84 -5.33
N GLU A 290 -9.27 -22.68 -6.21
CA GLU A 290 -8.05 -22.47 -6.98
C GLU A 290 -8.42 -22.41 -8.45
N TYR A 291 -8.14 -21.27 -9.09
CA TYR A 291 -8.36 -21.08 -10.53
C TYR A 291 -7.16 -20.40 -11.16
N PRO A 292 -6.79 -20.79 -12.40
CA PRO A 292 -5.63 -20.24 -13.09
C PRO A 292 -5.75 -18.75 -13.45
N ILE A 293 -6.84 -18.12 -13.05
CA ILE A 293 -7.12 -16.70 -13.23
C ILE A 293 -7.13 -15.91 -11.92
N ASN A 294 -6.98 -16.58 -10.76
CA ASN A 294 -7.01 -15.95 -9.43
C ASN A 294 -5.60 -15.86 -8.86
N GLY A 295 -5.14 -14.66 -8.64
CA GLY A 295 -3.90 -14.31 -7.95
C GLY A 295 -4.16 -13.36 -6.78
N PHE A 296 -3.15 -12.62 -6.38
CA PHE A 296 -3.25 -11.67 -5.26
C PHE A 296 -2.08 -10.67 -5.26
N ARG A 297 -2.25 -9.62 -4.45
CA ARG A 297 -1.17 -8.72 -4.04
C ARG A 297 -1.08 -8.63 -2.52
N VAL A 298 0.01 -8.01 -2.02
CA VAL A 298 0.26 -7.85 -0.60
C VAL A 298 0.16 -6.37 -0.22
N ALA A 299 -0.30 -6.11 0.99
CA ALA A 299 -0.22 -4.80 1.63
C ALA A 299 0.61 -4.89 2.91
N SER A 300 1.05 -3.74 3.43
CA SER A 300 1.75 -3.67 4.70
C SER A 300 1.46 -2.36 5.44
N VAL A 301 1.71 -2.36 6.75
CA VAL A 301 1.76 -1.09 7.48
C VAL A 301 2.89 -0.21 6.93
N PRO A 302 2.79 1.13 7.03
CA PRO A 302 3.88 2.00 6.64
C PRO A 302 5.11 1.71 7.50
N GLU A 303 6.30 1.73 6.90
CA GLU A 303 7.50 1.72 7.72
C GLU A 303 7.57 2.99 8.58
N PRO A 304 8.08 2.88 9.83
CA PRO A 304 8.37 4.05 10.63
C PRO A 304 9.31 4.95 9.83
N SER A 305 8.82 6.12 9.40
CA SER A 305 9.64 6.99 8.57
C SER A 305 10.93 7.32 9.31
N THR A 306 12.08 7.13 8.67
CA THR A 306 13.41 7.46 9.20
C THR A 306 13.46 8.93 9.68
N TYR A 307 12.61 9.80 9.11
CA TYR A 307 12.41 11.17 9.53
C TYR A 307 11.71 11.33 10.88
N ALA A 308 10.74 10.47 11.23
CA ALA A 308 10.13 10.47 12.55
C ALA A 308 11.16 10.06 13.62
N LEU A 309 12.01 9.08 13.32
CA LEU A 309 13.11 8.65 14.20
C LEU A 309 14.18 9.75 14.35
N LEU A 310 14.53 10.45 13.27
CA LEU A 310 15.45 11.60 13.29
C LEU A 310 14.87 12.80 14.05
N LEU A 311 13.59 13.08 13.93
CA LEU A 311 12.93 14.15 14.70
C LEU A 311 12.85 13.80 16.19
N MET A 312 12.61 12.56 16.56
CA MET A 312 12.60 12.13 17.96
C MET A 312 14.02 12.15 18.58
N THR A 313 15.04 11.74 17.83
CA THR A 313 16.44 11.83 18.27
C THR A 313 16.92 13.27 18.35
N GLY A 314 16.58 14.12 17.38
CA GLY A 314 16.86 15.57 17.38
C GLY A 314 16.20 16.32 18.53
N ALA A 315 14.92 16.02 18.82
CA ALA A 315 14.20 16.60 19.95
C ALA A 315 14.77 16.11 21.30
N GLY A 316 15.18 14.86 21.39
CA GLY A 316 15.84 14.29 22.58
C GLY A 316 17.20 14.95 22.87
N VAL A 317 18.01 15.22 21.85
CA VAL A 317 19.29 15.92 21.98
C VAL A 317 19.09 17.38 22.40
N LEU A 318 18.10 18.08 21.81
CA LEU A 318 17.75 19.47 22.18
C LEU A 318 17.22 19.54 23.63
N TRP A 319 16.44 18.56 24.08
CA TRP A 319 15.96 18.51 25.46
C TRP A 319 17.08 18.27 26.47
N MET A 320 18.05 17.37 26.15
CA MET A 320 19.21 17.12 26.99
C MET A 320 20.18 18.31 27.08
N THR A 321 20.35 19.09 26.00
CA THR A 321 21.20 20.29 26.01
C THR A 321 20.55 21.45 26.78
N ARG A 322 19.21 21.52 26.81
CA ARG A 322 18.47 22.51 27.61
C ARG A 322 18.52 22.28 29.13
N LYS A 323 18.68 21.02 29.56
CA LYS A 323 18.83 20.66 30.99
C LYS A 323 20.23 20.90 31.57
N ARG A 324 21.22 21.21 30.71
CA ARG A 324 22.61 21.46 31.13
C ARG A 324 22.98 22.94 31.16
N ARG A 325 22.02 23.83 30.97
CA ARG A 325 22.13 25.27 31.21
C ARG A 325 21.13 25.67 32.32
#